data_32af4d87fc6ff28052dcce550187a375
#
_entry.id   32af4d87fc6ff28052dcce550187a375
#
_cell.length_a   1.000
_cell.length_b   1.000
_cell.length_c   1.000
_cell.angle_alpha   90.00
_cell.angle_beta   90.00
_cell.angle_gamma   90.00
#
_symmetry.space_group_name_H-M   'P 1'
#
loop_
_entity.id
_entity.type
_entity.pdbx_description
1 polymer ?
#
loop_
_entity_poly.entity_id
_entity_poly.type
_entity_poly.pdbx_seq_one_letter_code
_entity_poly.pdbx_strand_id
1 'polypeptide(L)'
;SVKLEKKKIAYSVVTGVNLETPPSYMVYGGLLFEPLTDKYMMTIGTVLGSVYDKEEIYKDYDELVVLVRVLPFDVNLGYSDVMNKIIVKVNGEPYKDFKDFVQKVRNTKSEFIVFETDKEDKIVLDVNEVESQKEELMANYNITSEMSDNVR
;
A
#
# COMPACT_ATOMS: atom_id res chain seq x y z
N SER A 1 -2.18 24.89 -15.11
CA SER A 1 -3.60 24.82 -14.77
C SER A 1 -3.87 23.65 -13.84
N VAL A 2 -4.98 23.70 -13.18
CA VAL A 2 -5.39 22.66 -12.23
C VAL A 2 -5.48 21.29 -12.91
N LYS A 3 -5.90 21.26 -14.16
CA LYS A 3 -6.01 20.04 -14.95
C LYS A 3 -4.65 19.38 -15.21
N LEU A 4 -3.65 20.18 -15.50
CA LEU A 4 -2.29 19.70 -15.74
C LEU A 4 -1.66 19.19 -14.45
N GLU A 5 -1.89 19.85 -13.36
CA GLU A 5 -1.41 19.43 -12.05
C GLU A 5 -2.03 18.11 -11.63
N LYS A 6 -3.34 17.96 -11.80
CA LYS A 6 -4.02 16.70 -11.53
C LYS A 6 -3.50 15.57 -12.40
N LYS A 7 -3.27 15.84 -13.67
CA LYS A 7 -2.75 14.86 -14.60
C LYS A 7 -1.31 14.48 -14.26
N LYS A 8 -0.53 15.43 -13.80
CA LYS A 8 0.84 15.22 -13.40
C LYS A 8 0.95 14.36 -12.14
N ILE A 9 -0.01 14.51 -11.24
CA ILE A 9 -0.09 13.76 -9.99
C ILE A 9 -0.84 12.44 -10.18
N ALA A 10 -1.68 12.34 -11.20
CA ALA A 10 -2.58 11.21 -11.40
C ALA A 10 -1.88 9.87 -11.62
N TYR A 11 -0.64 9.88 -12.07
CA TYR A 11 0.13 8.65 -12.18
C TYR A 11 0.59 8.12 -10.83
N SER A 12 0.56 8.94 -9.78
CA SER A 12 0.93 8.53 -8.43
C SER A 12 -0.22 8.64 -7.45
N VAL A 13 -1.20 9.48 -7.73
CA VAL A 13 -2.33 9.74 -6.83
C VAL A 13 -3.64 9.51 -7.59
N VAL A 14 -4.49 8.67 -7.03
CA VAL A 14 -5.83 8.46 -7.61
C VAL A 14 -6.68 9.69 -7.34
N THR A 15 -7.07 10.38 -8.42
CA THR A 15 -7.90 11.58 -8.32
C THR A 15 -9.37 11.22 -8.49
N GLY A 16 -10.23 11.97 -7.81
CA GLY A 16 -11.66 11.81 -7.96
C GLY A 16 -12.22 10.64 -7.16
N VAL A 17 -12.61 10.90 -5.93
CA VAL A 17 -13.32 9.91 -5.14
C VAL A 17 -14.71 9.72 -5.73
N ASN A 18 -14.92 8.62 -6.42
CA ASN A 18 -16.25 8.23 -6.85
C ASN A 18 -16.93 7.56 -5.65
N LEU A 19 -17.92 8.22 -5.09
CA LEU A 19 -18.65 7.71 -3.93
C LEU A 19 -19.40 6.39 -4.22
N GLU A 20 -19.61 6.08 -5.50
CA GLU A 20 -20.29 4.85 -5.90
C GLU A 20 -19.33 3.65 -5.93
N THR A 21 -18.02 3.91 -5.96
CA THR A 21 -17.03 2.83 -6.01
C THR A 21 -16.36 2.69 -4.64
N PRO A 22 -16.41 1.51 -4.02
CA PRO A 22 -15.71 1.27 -2.75
C PRO A 22 -14.21 1.54 -2.92
N PRO A 23 -13.55 2.08 -1.91
CA PRO A 23 -12.10 2.30 -1.98
C PRO A 23 -11.36 0.98 -2.16
N SER A 24 -10.30 1.02 -2.95
CA SER A 24 -9.42 -0.13 -3.12
C SER A 24 -8.56 -0.31 -1.88
N TYR A 25 -8.37 -1.54 -1.47
CA TYR A 25 -7.51 -1.85 -0.32
C TYR A 25 -7.00 -3.28 -0.38
N MET A 26 -5.95 -3.55 0.38
CA MET A 26 -5.47 -4.89 0.65
C MET A 26 -4.94 -4.96 2.07
N VAL A 27 -5.28 -6.04 2.78
CA VAL A 27 -4.68 -6.36 4.08
C VAL A 27 -3.84 -7.61 3.90
N TYR A 28 -2.57 -7.53 4.26
CA TYR A 28 -1.65 -8.65 4.18
C TYR A 28 -0.77 -8.67 5.43
N GLY A 29 -0.87 -9.74 6.21
CA GLY A 29 -0.12 -9.85 7.45
C GLY A 29 -0.39 -8.70 8.44
N GLY A 30 -1.59 -8.12 8.40
CA GLY A 30 -1.95 -6.97 9.21
C GLY A 30 -1.52 -5.63 8.62
N LEU A 31 -0.82 -5.62 7.50
CA LEU A 31 -0.45 -4.41 6.80
C LEU A 31 -1.62 -3.96 5.93
N LEU A 32 -2.10 -2.75 6.15
CA LEU A 32 -3.19 -2.18 5.36
C LEU A 32 -2.63 -1.29 4.27
N PHE A 33 -2.83 -1.69 3.02
CA PHE A 33 -2.37 -0.96 1.83
C PHE A 33 -3.54 -0.35 1.09
N GLU A 34 -3.36 0.86 0.59
CA GLU A 34 -4.33 1.55 -0.26
C GLU A 34 -3.58 2.32 -1.34
N PRO A 35 -4.21 2.56 -2.50
CA PRO A 35 -3.62 3.47 -3.47
C PRO A 35 -3.62 4.89 -2.89
N LEU A 36 -2.58 5.65 -3.22
CA LEU A 36 -2.47 7.04 -2.77
C LEU A 36 -3.52 7.89 -3.51
N THR A 37 -4.41 8.51 -2.75
CA THR A 37 -5.50 9.34 -3.28
C THR A 37 -5.32 10.80 -2.88
N ASP A 38 -5.97 11.71 -3.61
CA ASP A 38 -6.01 13.14 -3.28
C ASP A 38 -6.47 13.35 -1.84
N LYS A 39 -7.53 12.64 -1.48
CA LYS A 39 -8.10 12.75 -0.13
C LYS A 39 -7.07 12.36 0.94
N TYR A 40 -6.34 11.30 0.69
CA TYR A 40 -5.30 10.83 1.61
C TYR A 40 -4.18 11.86 1.70
N MET A 41 -3.76 12.41 0.56
CA MET A 41 -2.73 13.47 0.50
C MET A 41 -3.13 14.69 1.30
N MET A 42 -4.38 15.09 1.23
CA MET A 42 -4.88 16.24 2.00
C MET A 42 -4.81 15.99 3.51
N THR A 43 -5.02 14.74 3.92
CA THR A 43 -5.02 14.37 5.34
C THR A 43 -3.60 14.30 5.91
N ILE A 44 -2.65 13.79 5.13
CA ILE A 44 -1.29 13.54 5.60
C ILE A 44 -0.21 14.24 4.76
N GLY A 45 -0.63 15.25 4.00
CA GLY A 45 0.23 15.93 3.04
C GLY A 45 1.58 16.39 3.59
N THR A 46 1.62 16.83 4.85
CA THR A 46 2.87 17.22 5.47
C THR A 46 3.80 16.04 5.75
N VAL A 47 3.21 14.87 6.00
CA VAL A 47 3.97 13.65 6.24
C VAL A 47 4.53 13.11 4.92
N LEU A 48 3.76 13.23 3.84
CA LEU A 48 4.13 12.79 2.50
C LEU A 48 4.67 13.94 1.65
N GLY A 49 4.97 15.08 2.25
CA GLY A 49 5.35 16.29 1.54
C GLY A 49 6.44 16.14 0.49
N SER A 50 7.27 15.11 0.65
CA SER A 50 8.36 14.84 -0.30
C SER A 50 7.90 14.11 -1.57
N VAL A 51 6.63 13.75 -1.71
CA VAL A 51 6.14 13.04 -2.91
C VAL A 51 6.39 13.90 -4.16
N TYR A 52 6.07 15.17 -4.07
CA TYR A 52 6.27 16.09 -5.18
C TYR A 52 7.75 16.29 -5.52
N ASP A 53 8.60 16.29 -4.50
CA ASP A 53 10.03 16.47 -4.67
C ASP A 53 10.70 15.23 -5.30
N LYS A 54 10.02 14.10 -5.27
CA LYS A 54 10.53 12.84 -5.78
C LYS A 54 9.82 12.38 -7.06
N GLU A 55 9.25 13.33 -7.78
CA GLU A 55 8.52 13.04 -9.01
C GLU A 55 9.31 12.17 -9.99
N GLU A 56 10.62 12.40 -10.09
CA GLU A 56 11.49 11.62 -10.96
C GLU A 56 11.53 10.14 -10.57
N ILE A 57 11.47 9.85 -9.27
CA ILE A 57 11.49 8.48 -8.77
C ILE A 57 10.17 7.77 -9.06
N TYR A 58 9.06 8.54 -9.02
CA TYR A 58 7.73 7.97 -9.14
C TYR A 58 7.14 8.02 -10.55
N LYS A 59 7.90 8.53 -11.52
CA LYS A 59 7.38 8.74 -12.88
C LYS A 59 6.93 7.46 -13.58
N ASP A 60 7.50 6.32 -13.19
CA ASP A 60 7.17 5.03 -13.81
C ASP A 60 5.98 4.31 -13.13
N TYR A 61 5.41 4.93 -12.10
CA TYR A 61 4.26 4.37 -11.38
C TYR A 61 2.99 5.07 -11.85
N ASP A 62 2.00 4.28 -12.27
CA ASP A 62 0.68 4.83 -12.59
C ASP A 62 -0.09 5.18 -11.32
N GLU A 63 0.07 4.37 -10.27
CA GLU A 63 -0.47 4.62 -8.95
C GLU A 63 0.59 4.27 -7.91
N LEU A 64 0.70 5.08 -6.87
CA LEU A 64 1.54 4.75 -5.71
C LEU A 64 0.70 4.05 -4.66
N VAL A 65 1.35 3.18 -3.90
CA VAL A 65 0.72 2.42 -2.81
C VAL A 65 1.21 2.96 -1.49
N VAL A 66 0.27 3.19 -0.57
CA VAL A 66 0.56 3.66 0.79
C VAL A 66 0.33 2.52 1.76
N LEU A 67 1.28 2.32 2.66
CA LEU A 67 1.03 1.54 3.87
C LEU A 67 0.35 2.48 4.85
N VAL A 68 -0.97 2.34 4.98
CA VAL A 68 -1.78 3.24 5.79
C VAL A 68 -1.51 3.03 7.27
N ARG A 69 -1.50 1.77 7.67
CA ARG A 69 -1.21 1.38 9.06
C ARG A 69 -0.92 -0.10 9.16
N VAL A 70 -0.39 -0.48 10.30
CA VAL A 70 -0.19 -1.88 10.66
C VAL A 70 -1.19 -2.22 11.76
N LEU A 71 -1.94 -3.30 11.58
CA LEU A 71 -2.81 -3.87 12.61
C LEU A 71 -1.95 -4.83 13.43
N PRO A 72 -1.59 -4.47 14.68
CA PRO A 72 -0.61 -5.26 15.44
C PRO A 72 -1.05 -6.71 15.61
N PHE A 73 -0.14 -7.63 15.27
CA PHE A 73 -0.35 -9.06 15.44
C PHE A 73 1.03 -9.74 15.49
N ASP A 74 1.06 -11.03 15.82
CA ASP A 74 2.34 -11.73 15.99
C ASP A 74 3.20 -11.68 14.73
N VAL A 75 2.59 -11.84 13.55
CA VAL A 75 3.33 -11.90 12.28
C VAL A 75 4.08 -10.61 11.95
N ASN A 76 3.59 -9.46 12.44
CA ASN A 76 4.18 -8.16 12.16
C ASN A 76 4.84 -7.50 13.37
N LEU A 77 5.27 -8.26 14.36
CA LEU A 77 5.95 -7.73 15.53
C LEU A 77 7.17 -6.89 15.11
N GLY A 78 7.28 -5.72 15.72
CA GLY A 78 8.35 -4.78 15.41
C GLY A 78 7.99 -3.71 14.40
N TYR A 79 6.85 -3.86 13.70
CA TYR A 79 6.42 -2.91 12.68
C TYR A 79 5.14 -2.15 13.04
N SER A 80 4.63 -2.31 14.25
CA SER A 80 3.31 -1.75 14.63
C SER A 80 3.24 -0.22 14.53
N ASP A 81 4.37 0.47 14.56
CA ASP A 81 4.42 1.93 14.48
C ASP A 81 4.58 2.45 13.05
N VAL A 82 4.75 1.55 12.08
CA VAL A 82 4.93 1.96 10.69
C VAL A 82 3.57 2.35 10.13
N MET A 83 3.46 3.57 9.65
CA MET A 83 2.24 4.07 9.02
C MET A 83 2.56 5.22 8.06
N ASN A 84 1.66 5.47 7.13
CA ASN A 84 1.77 6.59 6.19
C ASN A 84 3.08 6.55 5.40
N LYS A 85 3.49 5.36 4.98
CA LYS A 85 4.71 5.17 4.17
C LYS A 85 4.33 4.76 2.76
N ILE A 86 5.03 5.34 1.78
CA ILE A 86 4.86 4.93 0.40
C ILE A 86 5.71 3.68 0.17
N ILE A 87 5.09 2.64 -0.38
CA ILE A 87 5.80 1.42 -0.75
C ILE A 87 6.33 1.61 -2.17
N VAL A 88 7.61 1.40 -2.36
CA VAL A 88 8.25 1.56 -3.67
C VAL A 88 8.63 0.24 -4.31
N LYS A 89 8.82 -0.81 -3.52
CA LYS A 89 9.18 -2.13 -4.08
C LYS A 89 8.57 -3.25 -3.26
N VAL A 90 8.26 -4.34 -3.95
CA VAL A 90 7.86 -5.63 -3.37
C VAL A 90 8.87 -6.65 -3.84
N ASN A 91 9.58 -7.30 -2.90
CA ASN A 91 10.63 -8.28 -3.21
C ASN A 91 11.70 -7.75 -4.17
N GLY A 92 12.06 -6.47 -4.00
CA GLY A 92 13.08 -5.84 -4.82
C GLY A 92 12.61 -5.32 -6.16
N GLU A 93 11.32 -5.46 -6.50
CA GLU A 93 10.77 -5.05 -7.79
C GLU A 93 9.75 -3.92 -7.62
N PRO A 94 9.79 -2.90 -8.49
CA PRO A 94 8.73 -1.89 -8.52
C PRO A 94 7.44 -2.49 -9.07
N TYR A 95 6.34 -1.79 -8.88
CA TYR A 95 5.03 -2.15 -9.41
C TYR A 95 4.53 -1.00 -10.28
N LYS A 96 3.51 -1.24 -11.08
CA LYS A 96 2.98 -0.24 -11.97
C LYS A 96 1.81 0.54 -11.36
N ASP A 97 0.86 -0.20 -10.78
CA ASP A 97 -0.34 0.36 -10.16
C ASP A 97 -0.74 -0.51 -8.96
N PHE A 98 -1.83 -0.18 -8.30
CA PHE A 98 -2.27 -0.91 -7.13
C PHE A 98 -2.63 -2.36 -7.46
N LYS A 99 -3.26 -2.60 -8.58
CA LYS A 99 -3.62 -3.96 -9.00
C LYS A 99 -2.38 -4.80 -9.22
N ASP A 100 -1.36 -4.25 -9.89
CA ASP A 100 -0.09 -4.92 -10.09
C ASP A 100 0.61 -5.20 -8.76
N PHE A 101 0.58 -4.25 -7.83
CA PHE A 101 1.08 -4.42 -6.48
C PHE A 101 0.42 -5.62 -5.79
N VAL A 102 -0.91 -5.68 -5.81
CA VAL A 102 -1.68 -6.77 -5.21
C VAL A 102 -1.28 -8.12 -5.83
N GLN A 103 -1.14 -8.17 -7.15
CA GLN A 103 -0.72 -9.39 -7.84
C GLN A 103 0.69 -9.84 -7.43
N LYS A 104 1.61 -8.91 -7.29
CA LYS A 104 2.98 -9.24 -6.84
C LYS A 104 2.99 -9.80 -5.43
N VAL A 105 2.18 -9.23 -4.54
CA VAL A 105 2.04 -9.75 -3.18
C VAL A 105 1.46 -11.16 -3.20
N ARG A 106 0.37 -11.37 -3.92
CA ARG A 106 -0.32 -12.65 -3.99
C ARG A 106 0.52 -13.75 -4.64
N ASN A 107 1.36 -13.38 -5.60
CA ASN A 107 2.18 -14.33 -6.34
C ASN A 107 3.54 -14.61 -5.68
N THR A 108 3.79 -14.06 -4.51
CA THR A 108 5.05 -14.30 -3.78
C THR A 108 5.11 -15.78 -3.36
N LYS A 109 6.17 -16.47 -3.80
CA LYS A 109 6.41 -17.88 -3.54
C LYS A 109 7.58 -18.12 -2.60
N SER A 110 8.34 -17.09 -2.29
CA SER A 110 9.49 -17.17 -1.41
C SER A 110 9.08 -17.33 0.05
N GLU A 111 10.02 -17.71 0.89
CA GLU A 111 9.82 -17.86 2.34
C GLU A 111 9.42 -16.52 3.00
N PHE A 112 10.00 -15.44 2.52
CA PHE A 112 9.75 -14.10 3.05
C PHE A 112 9.26 -13.17 1.95
N ILE A 113 8.44 -12.19 2.33
CA ILE A 113 8.07 -11.09 1.47
C ILE A 113 8.69 -9.80 2.04
N VAL A 114 9.23 -8.96 1.17
CA VAL A 114 9.91 -7.72 1.57
C VAL A 114 9.23 -6.53 0.92
N PHE A 115 8.80 -5.59 1.73
CA PHE A 115 8.28 -4.31 1.27
C PHE A 115 9.32 -3.22 1.57
N GLU A 116 9.65 -2.43 0.57
CA GLU A 116 10.58 -1.30 0.75
C GLU A 116 9.81 0.00 0.64
N THR A 117 10.10 0.92 1.55
CA THR A 117 9.45 2.23 1.57
C THR A 117 10.34 3.29 0.91
N ASP A 118 9.74 4.45 0.63
CA ASP A 118 10.47 5.60 0.09
C ASP A 118 11.47 6.21 1.08
N LYS A 119 11.42 5.81 2.34
CA LYS A 119 12.36 6.21 3.38
C LYS A 119 13.43 5.15 3.65
N GLU A 120 13.58 4.20 2.74
CA GLU A 120 14.56 3.11 2.82
C GLU A 120 14.32 2.11 3.95
N ASP A 121 13.13 2.12 4.54
CA ASP A 121 12.74 1.11 5.51
C ASP A 121 12.36 -0.17 4.78
N LYS A 122 12.63 -1.31 5.42
CA LYS A 122 12.22 -2.62 4.91
C LYS A 122 11.32 -3.30 5.92
N ILE A 123 10.21 -3.82 5.44
CA ILE A 123 9.29 -4.63 6.24
C ILE A 123 9.38 -6.05 5.69
N VAL A 124 9.80 -6.99 6.52
CA VAL A 124 9.98 -8.39 6.13
C VAL A 124 8.98 -9.23 6.92
N LEU A 125 8.16 -9.99 6.20
CA LEU A 125 7.20 -10.91 6.83
C LEU A 125 7.46 -12.33 6.35
N ASP A 126 7.24 -13.29 7.24
CA ASP A 126 7.27 -14.71 6.91
C ASP A 126 5.95 -15.07 6.22
N VAL A 127 6.01 -15.52 4.99
CA VAL A 127 4.83 -15.83 4.17
C VAL A 127 3.98 -16.94 4.81
N ASN A 128 4.62 -17.96 5.38
CA ASN A 128 3.90 -19.05 6.04
C ASN A 128 3.18 -18.57 7.31
N GLU A 129 3.79 -17.67 8.07
CA GLU A 129 3.15 -17.11 9.25
C GLU A 129 1.97 -16.22 8.87
N VAL A 130 2.10 -15.44 7.79
CA VAL A 130 0.99 -14.65 7.27
C VAL A 130 -0.21 -15.54 6.98
N GLU A 131 0.02 -16.65 6.27
CA GLU A 131 -1.04 -17.59 5.91
C GLU A 131 -1.64 -18.28 7.14
N SER A 132 -0.81 -18.73 8.06
CA SER A 132 -1.29 -19.46 9.26
C SER A 132 -2.04 -18.56 10.24
N GLN A 133 -1.72 -17.28 10.31
CA GLN A 133 -2.35 -16.33 11.24
C GLN A 133 -3.47 -15.53 10.63
N LYS A 134 -3.71 -15.68 9.34
CA LYS A 134 -4.65 -14.86 8.57
C LYS A 134 -6.06 -14.86 9.14
N GLU A 135 -6.64 -16.02 9.39
CA GLU A 135 -8.01 -16.13 9.88
C GLU A 135 -8.19 -15.48 11.25
N GLU A 136 -7.26 -15.74 12.15
CA GLU A 136 -7.30 -15.18 13.50
C GLU A 136 -7.13 -13.66 13.48
N LEU A 137 -6.19 -13.17 12.68
CA LEU A 137 -5.96 -11.74 12.52
C LEU A 137 -7.20 -11.04 11.98
N MET A 138 -7.78 -11.58 10.92
CA MET A 138 -8.98 -11.00 10.33
C MET A 138 -10.16 -11.00 11.31
N ALA A 139 -10.33 -12.06 12.07
CA ALA A 139 -11.37 -12.14 13.07
C ALA A 139 -11.18 -11.10 14.19
N ASN A 140 -9.93 -10.93 14.65
CA ASN A 140 -9.63 -9.96 15.71
C ASN A 140 -9.95 -8.52 15.30
N TYR A 141 -9.79 -8.20 14.03
CA TYR A 141 -10.01 -6.84 13.51
C TYR A 141 -11.32 -6.70 12.73
N ASN A 142 -12.19 -7.71 12.80
CA ASN A 142 -13.48 -7.72 12.11
C ASN A 142 -13.36 -7.47 10.60
N ILE A 143 -12.33 -8.04 9.99
CA ILE A 143 -12.09 -7.93 8.56
C ILE A 143 -12.76 -9.11 7.86
N THR A 144 -13.68 -8.83 6.95
CA THR A 144 -14.42 -9.86 6.23
C THR A 144 -13.78 -10.25 4.90
N SER A 145 -12.94 -9.38 4.35
CA SER A 145 -12.24 -9.63 3.10
C SER A 145 -10.86 -8.99 3.15
N GLU A 146 -9.85 -9.75 2.72
CA GLU A 146 -8.46 -9.26 2.73
C GLU A 146 -8.15 -8.23 1.66
N MET A 147 -9.02 -8.08 0.67
CA MET A 147 -8.86 -7.07 -0.37
C MET A 147 -10.20 -6.70 -0.97
N SER A 148 -10.25 -5.52 -1.59
CA SER A 148 -11.45 -5.06 -2.30
C SER A 148 -11.67 -5.90 -3.57
N ASP A 149 -12.92 -6.02 -4.00
CA ASP A 149 -13.27 -6.89 -5.14
C ASP A 149 -12.61 -6.45 -6.45
N ASN A 150 -12.41 -5.16 -6.62
CA ASN A 150 -11.86 -4.61 -7.86
C ASN A 150 -10.37 -4.92 -8.09
N VAL A 151 -9.68 -5.47 -7.08
CA VAL A 151 -8.25 -5.81 -7.20
C VAL A 151 -7.98 -7.32 -7.08
N ARG A 152 -9.02 -8.13 -7.00
CA ARG A 152 -8.89 -9.59 -6.93
C ARG A 152 -8.39 -10.21 -8.23
#